data_7868538687f1aba3ad12c94743717efb
#
_entry.id   7868538687f1aba3ad12c94743717efb
#
_cell.length_a   1.000
_cell.length_b   1.000
_cell.length_c   1.000
_cell.angle_alpha   90.00
_cell.angle_beta   90.00
_cell.angle_gamma   90.00
#
_symmetry.space_group_name_H-M   'P 1'
#
loop_
_entity.id
_entity.type
_entity.pdbx_description
1 polymer ?
#
loop_
_entity_poly.entity_id
_entity_poly.type
_entity_poly.pdbx_seq_one_letter_code
_entity_poly.pdbx_strand_id
1 'polypeptide(L)'
;MSKIVVVAAAKGGVGKTTIAYELAAELSGVLVDLDWDSGGASRMWGYDGSQARRVPLLDGLERGPTGRPPVPRNRRHQPALIPGHRDLAASTIPADLTADCLTAWAPSWAYPFAIVDTHPGANPLTDGAMSIADLVVVPVVLGERELDALEGMLADFAAYPLLLAPSKVPSTPTRRHIDRLERLANGHPVGPPISEHRWLPRRLRRAALTLQPNPGRNVRHAAEEFRQLAASVEKHCA
;
A
#
# COMPACT_ATOMS: atom_id res chain seq x y z
N MET A 1 2.55 19.95 2.46
CA MET A 1 2.95 19.11 1.33
C MET A 1 2.25 17.77 1.45
N SER A 2 1.92 17.10 0.35
CA SER A 2 1.37 15.73 0.38
C SER A 2 2.45 14.76 0.87
N LYS A 3 2.10 13.86 1.79
CA LYS A 3 3.01 12.82 2.28
C LYS A 3 2.91 11.58 1.39
N ILE A 4 4.04 11.00 1.04
CA ILE A 4 4.08 9.78 0.22
C ILE A 4 4.33 8.58 1.13
N VAL A 5 3.36 7.67 1.18
CA VAL A 5 3.45 6.42 1.96
C VAL A 5 3.42 5.25 1.00
N VAL A 6 4.45 4.43 1.03
CA VAL A 6 4.58 3.26 0.16
C VAL A 6 4.26 2.00 0.94
N VAL A 7 3.42 1.13 0.39
CA VAL A 7 3.15 -0.19 1.00
C VAL A 7 3.89 -1.25 0.18
N ALA A 8 4.96 -1.79 0.75
CA ALA A 8 5.88 -2.70 0.06
C ALA A 8 6.12 -3.99 0.85
N ALA A 9 6.36 -5.10 0.16
CA ALA A 9 6.78 -6.36 0.76
C ALA A 9 7.49 -7.25 -0.27
N ALA A 10 8.41 -8.09 0.20
CA ALA A 10 9.14 -9.03 -0.65
C ALA A 10 8.23 -10.13 -1.23
N LYS A 11 7.15 -10.50 -0.52
CA LYS A 11 6.24 -11.59 -0.92
C LYS A 11 4.84 -11.11 -1.27
N GLY A 12 4.20 -11.84 -2.18
CA GLY A 12 2.78 -11.72 -2.45
C GLY A 12 1.92 -12.27 -1.31
N GLY A 13 0.65 -11.84 -1.27
CA GLY A 13 -0.35 -12.40 -0.35
C GLY A 13 -0.28 -11.92 1.10
N VAL A 14 0.64 -11.04 1.48
CA VAL A 14 0.80 -10.52 2.87
C VAL A 14 -0.20 -9.41 3.23
N GLY A 15 -1.01 -8.94 2.30
CA GLY A 15 -2.05 -7.94 2.56
C GLY A 15 -1.72 -6.51 2.11
N LYS A 16 -0.66 -6.30 1.32
CA LYS A 16 -0.27 -4.97 0.80
C LYS A 16 -1.44 -4.16 0.27
N THR A 17 -2.08 -4.66 -0.78
CA THR A 17 -3.20 -3.99 -1.45
C THR A 17 -4.35 -3.65 -0.50
N THR A 18 -4.68 -4.55 0.43
CA THR A 18 -5.73 -4.27 1.42
C THR A 18 -5.32 -3.14 2.36
N ILE A 19 -4.08 -3.17 2.86
CA ILE A 19 -3.55 -2.12 3.74
C ILE A 19 -3.48 -0.79 2.98
N ALA A 20 -2.93 -0.76 1.77
CA ALA A 20 -2.86 0.45 0.96
C ALA A 20 -4.26 1.05 0.70
N TYR A 21 -5.24 0.20 0.38
CA TYR A 21 -6.61 0.63 0.10
C TYR A 21 -7.29 1.25 1.33
N GLU A 22 -7.20 0.57 2.47
CA GLU A 22 -7.85 1.06 3.71
C GLU A 22 -7.12 2.28 4.29
N LEU A 23 -5.78 2.34 4.22
CA LEU A 23 -5.02 3.55 4.59
C LEU A 23 -5.38 4.74 3.71
N ALA A 24 -5.47 4.57 2.39
CA ALA A 24 -5.86 5.66 1.50
C ALA A 24 -7.27 6.18 1.80
N ALA A 25 -8.19 5.29 2.19
CA ALA A 25 -9.53 5.69 2.58
C ALA A 25 -9.57 6.43 3.92
N GLU A 26 -8.87 5.93 4.94
CA GLU A 26 -8.88 6.49 6.29
C GLU A 26 -8.13 7.83 6.34
N LEU A 27 -6.99 7.93 5.67
CA LEU A 27 -6.16 9.13 5.61
C LEU A 27 -6.66 10.17 4.58
N SER A 28 -7.85 9.96 4.00
CA SER A 28 -8.38 10.83 2.94
C SER A 28 -7.36 11.06 1.81
N GLY A 29 -6.59 10.02 1.49
CA GLY A 29 -5.51 10.03 0.53
C GLY A 29 -5.91 9.63 -0.89
N VAL A 30 -4.98 9.76 -1.82
CA VAL A 30 -5.05 9.18 -3.15
C VAL A 30 -4.26 7.86 -3.17
N LEU A 31 -4.89 6.79 -3.67
CA LEU A 31 -4.26 5.50 -3.88
C LEU A 31 -3.64 5.43 -5.27
N VAL A 32 -2.35 5.16 -5.34
CA VAL A 32 -1.61 4.97 -6.60
C VAL A 32 -1.30 3.48 -6.74
N ASP A 33 -1.78 2.85 -7.80
CA ASP A 33 -1.62 1.41 -8.01
C ASP A 33 -0.46 1.13 -8.98
N LEU A 34 0.69 0.76 -8.43
CA LEU A 34 1.87 0.30 -9.17
C LEU A 34 1.92 -1.24 -9.30
N ASP A 35 0.92 -1.95 -8.78
CA ASP A 35 0.82 -3.40 -8.94
C ASP A 35 0.15 -3.74 -10.28
N TRP A 36 0.85 -4.48 -11.13
CA TRP A 36 0.35 -4.90 -12.45
C TRP A 36 -0.38 -6.23 -12.43
N ASP A 37 -0.41 -6.91 -11.30
CA ASP A 37 -1.11 -8.18 -11.16
C ASP A 37 -2.64 -8.00 -11.12
N SER A 38 -3.34 -9.02 -11.58
CA SER A 38 -4.80 -9.01 -11.65
C SER A 38 -5.52 -8.89 -10.29
N GLY A 39 -4.77 -8.84 -9.19
CA GLY A 39 -5.27 -8.71 -7.82
C GLY A 39 -5.07 -7.33 -7.17
N GLY A 40 -4.44 -6.37 -7.86
CA GLY A 40 -4.05 -5.07 -7.33
C GLY A 40 -5.21 -4.15 -6.90
N ALA A 41 -4.84 -2.94 -6.44
CA ALA A 41 -5.78 -1.96 -5.88
C ALA A 41 -6.85 -1.52 -6.87
N SER A 42 -6.52 -1.42 -8.15
CA SER A 42 -7.48 -1.08 -9.22
C SER A 42 -8.64 -2.07 -9.30
N ARG A 43 -8.35 -3.38 -9.21
CA ARG A 43 -9.39 -4.41 -9.20
C ARG A 43 -10.24 -4.36 -7.93
N MET A 44 -9.61 -4.16 -6.78
CA MET A 44 -10.31 -4.01 -5.50
C MET A 44 -11.27 -2.82 -5.55
N TRP A 45 -10.85 -1.70 -6.14
CA TRP A 45 -11.66 -0.52 -6.37
C TRP A 45 -12.79 -0.75 -7.39
N GLY A 46 -12.62 -1.73 -8.28
CA GLY A 46 -13.54 -2.07 -9.34
C GLY A 46 -13.32 -1.28 -10.63
N TYR A 47 -12.11 -0.87 -10.86
CA TYR A 47 -11.66 -0.39 -12.14
C TYR A 47 -11.38 -1.58 -13.06
N ASP A 48 -11.99 -1.57 -14.23
CA ASP A 48 -11.70 -2.51 -15.31
C ASP A 48 -10.85 -1.81 -16.36
N GLY A 49 -9.55 -2.09 -16.34
CA GLY A 49 -8.59 -1.55 -17.29
C GLY A 49 -8.54 -2.31 -18.61
N SER A 50 -9.20 -3.47 -18.73
CA SER A 50 -9.10 -4.33 -19.91
C SER A 50 -9.61 -3.68 -21.21
N GLN A 51 -10.49 -2.67 -21.09
CA GLN A 51 -11.04 -1.91 -22.22
C GLN A 51 -10.46 -0.49 -22.32
N ALA A 52 -9.53 -0.13 -21.44
CA ALA A 52 -8.94 1.19 -21.47
C ALA A 52 -7.93 1.30 -22.65
N ARG A 53 -8.25 2.17 -23.61
CA ARG A 53 -7.34 2.50 -24.74
C ARG A 53 -6.10 3.28 -24.28
N ARG A 54 -6.06 3.77 -23.06
CA ARG A 54 -4.97 4.53 -22.45
C ARG A 54 -4.79 4.08 -21.01
N VAL A 55 -3.53 4.02 -20.60
CA VAL A 55 -3.10 3.72 -19.24
C VAL A 55 -2.58 5.02 -18.62
N PRO A 56 -3.42 5.85 -17.99
CA PRO A 56 -3.03 7.21 -17.60
C PRO A 56 -1.77 7.25 -16.73
N LEU A 57 -1.56 6.25 -15.88
CA LEU A 57 -0.38 6.16 -15.03
C LEU A 57 0.87 5.86 -15.86
N LEU A 58 0.85 4.83 -16.72
CA LEU A 58 1.97 4.49 -17.61
C LEU A 58 2.27 5.63 -18.59
N ASP A 59 1.24 6.16 -19.27
CA ASP A 59 1.37 7.31 -20.16
C ASP A 59 1.98 8.54 -19.45
N GLY A 60 1.66 8.72 -18.17
CA GLY A 60 2.23 9.79 -17.33
C GLY A 60 3.71 9.54 -17.04
N LEU A 61 4.06 8.35 -16.58
CA LEU A 61 5.43 7.94 -16.30
C LEU A 61 6.34 8.07 -17.53
N GLU A 62 5.86 7.65 -18.70
CA GLU A 62 6.60 7.78 -19.97
C GLU A 62 6.85 9.23 -20.40
N ARG A 63 5.92 10.15 -20.04
CA ARG A 63 6.08 11.60 -20.31
C ARG A 63 6.99 12.31 -19.31
N GLY A 64 7.22 11.68 -18.18
CA GLY A 64 8.06 12.21 -17.12
C GLY A 64 7.38 13.25 -16.21
N PRO A 65 8.14 13.83 -15.26
CA PRO A 65 7.61 14.65 -14.17
C PRO A 65 7.01 15.99 -14.63
N THR A 66 7.44 16.52 -15.78
CA THR A 66 6.89 17.75 -16.36
C THR A 66 5.61 17.52 -17.16
N GLY A 67 5.25 16.27 -17.41
CA GLY A 67 4.01 15.89 -18.06
C GLY A 67 2.79 16.12 -17.16
N ARG A 68 1.60 16.12 -17.78
CA ARG A 68 0.36 16.23 -17.01
C ARG A 68 0.18 15.00 -16.12
N PRO A 69 0.03 15.18 -14.78
CA PRO A 69 -0.17 14.06 -13.88
C PRO A 69 -1.47 13.30 -14.19
N PRO A 70 -1.52 12.01 -13.92
CA PRO A 70 -2.75 11.24 -14.02
C PRO A 70 -3.82 11.79 -13.07
N VAL A 71 -5.07 11.85 -13.52
CA VAL A 71 -6.18 12.41 -12.75
C VAL A 71 -6.79 11.33 -11.85
N PRO A 72 -6.91 11.56 -10.53
CA PRO A 72 -7.53 10.63 -9.62
C PRO A 72 -9.01 10.36 -9.98
N ARG A 73 -9.41 9.10 -9.89
CA ARG A 73 -10.79 8.68 -10.01
C ARG A 73 -11.46 8.66 -8.66
N ASN A 74 -12.64 9.24 -8.56
CA ASN A 74 -13.39 9.32 -7.33
C ASN A 74 -14.66 8.45 -7.40
N ARG A 75 -14.96 7.77 -6.29
CA ARG A 75 -16.19 7.00 -6.12
C ARG A 75 -16.62 7.04 -4.67
N ARG A 76 -17.93 7.11 -4.44
CA ARG A 76 -18.48 7.16 -3.08
C ARG A 76 -18.04 5.96 -2.25
N HIS A 77 -17.63 6.20 -1.01
CA HIS A 77 -17.16 5.19 -0.05
C HIS A 77 -15.90 4.41 -0.46
N GLN A 78 -15.09 4.99 -1.34
CA GLN A 78 -13.83 4.42 -1.78
C GLN A 78 -12.74 5.51 -1.76
N PRO A 79 -11.44 5.14 -1.62
CA PRO A 79 -10.38 6.12 -1.79
C PRO A 79 -10.35 6.66 -3.22
N ALA A 80 -9.80 7.87 -3.40
CA ALA A 80 -9.44 8.32 -4.74
C ALA A 80 -8.39 7.37 -5.33
N LEU A 81 -8.43 7.09 -6.64
CA LEU A 81 -7.57 6.10 -7.28
C LEU A 81 -6.88 6.65 -8.52
N ILE A 82 -5.57 6.47 -8.59
CA ILE A 82 -4.78 6.44 -9.83
C ILE A 82 -4.62 4.98 -10.22
N PRO A 83 -5.33 4.49 -11.24
CA PRO A 83 -5.35 3.07 -11.55
C PRO A 83 -4.07 2.59 -12.21
N GLY A 84 -3.60 1.42 -11.79
CA GLY A 84 -2.56 0.64 -12.43
C GLY A 84 -3.04 -0.10 -13.67
N HIS A 85 -2.11 -0.75 -14.37
CA HIS A 85 -2.39 -1.56 -15.53
C HIS A 85 -1.35 -2.66 -15.71
N ARG A 86 -1.76 -3.79 -16.30
CA ARG A 86 -0.87 -4.92 -16.59
C ARG A 86 0.36 -4.56 -17.44
N ASP A 87 0.26 -3.54 -18.29
CA ASP A 87 1.36 -3.12 -19.15
C ASP A 87 2.52 -2.48 -18.37
N LEU A 88 2.32 -2.13 -17.09
CA LEU A 88 3.40 -1.75 -16.18
C LEU A 88 4.44 -2.88 -16.04
N ALA A 89 4.03 -4.15 -16.16
CA ALA A 89 4.94 -5.31 -16.12
C ALA A 89 6.00 -5.29 -17.21
N ALA A 90 5.64 -4.78 -18.37
CA ALA A 90 6.54 -4.69 -19.53
C ALA A 90 7.22 -3.32 -19.67
N SER A 91 6.94 -2.40 -18.74
CA SER A 91 7.51 -1.06 -18.79
C SER A 91 8.99 -1.08 -18.46
N THR A 92 9.75 -0.21 -19.12
CA THR A 92 11.18 0.02 -18.86
C THR A 92 11.40 1.31 -18.08
N ILE A 93 10.40 1.77 -17.34
CA ILE A 93 10.47 2.98 -16.52
C ILE A 93 11.52 2.77 -15.42
N PRO A 94 12.59 3.59 -15.39
CA PRO A 94 13.61 3.47 -14.36
C PRO A 94 13.14 4.03 -13.01
N ALA A 95 13.82 3.65 -11.93
CA ALA A 95 13.47 4.01 -10.57
C ALA A 95 13.48 5.54 -10.34
N ASP A 96 14.51 6.21 -10.81
CA ASP A 96 14.64 7.67 -10.71
C ASP A 96 13.49 8.42 -11.39
N LEU A 97 13.10 7.98 -12.59
CA LEU A 97 11.96 8.60 -13.29
C LEU A 97 10.64 8.38 -12.53
N THR A 98 10.45 7.20 -11.92
CA THR A 98 9.28 6.94 -11.06
C THR A 98 9.28 7.87 -9.84
N ALA A 99 10.42 8.02 -9.19
CA ALA A 99 10.62 8.91 -8.05
C ALA A 99 10.29 10.38 -8.41
N ASP A 100 10.88 10.87 -9.51
CA ASP A 100 10.68 12.24 -9.99
C ASP A 100 9.20 12.51 -10.32
N CYS A 101 8.54 11.58 -11.02
CA CYS A 101 7.12 11.68 -11.35
C CYS A 101 6.25 11.75 -10.09
N LEU A 102 6.41 10.83 -9.16
CA LEU A 102 5.61 10.82 -7.94
C LEU A 102 5.84 12.07 -7.08
N THR A 103 7.08 12.51 -6.97
CA THR A 103 7.43 13.75 -6.26
C THR A 103 6.75 14.97 -6.87
N ALA A 104 6.76 15.09 -8.20
CA ALA A 104 6.13 16.21 -8.90
C ALA A 104 4.60 16.16 -8.85
N TRP A 105 4.00 14.96 -8.90
CA TRP A 105 2.55 14.80 -9.01
C TRP A 105 1.82 14.82 -7.67
N ALA A 106 2.40 14.27 -6.60
CA ALA A 106 1.73 14.15 -5.31
C ALA A 106 1.13 15.48 -4.80
N PRO A 107 1.83 16.62 -4.85
CA PRO A 107 1.25 17.89 -4.47
C PRO A 107 0.09 18.35 -5.37
N SER A 108 0.13 18.00 -6.66
CA SER A 108 -0.88 18.42 -7.65
C SER A 108 -2.22 17.73 -7.49
N TRP A 109 -2.25 16.57 -6.83
CA TRP A 109 -3.49 15.83 -6.57
C TRP A 109 -4.34 16.45 -5.45
N ALA A 110 -3.76 17.34 -4.65
CA ALA A 110 -4.43 18.03 -3.55
C ALA A 110 -5.02 17.10 -2.47
N TYR A 111 -4.36 15.96 -2.24
CA TYR A 111 -4.63 15.06 -1.12
C TYR A 111 -3.54 15.16 -0.05
N PRO A 112 -3.87 14.97 1.24
CA PRO A 112 -2.85 15.00 2.31
C PRO A 112 -1.84 13.87 2.20
N PHE A 113 -2.27 12.72 1.66
CA PHE A 113 -1.46 11.54 1.47
C PHE A 113 -1.56 10.98 0.05
N ALA A 114 -0.43 10.52 -0.51
CA ALA A 114 -0.37 9.63 -1.65
C ALA A 114 0.07 8.24 -1.15
N ILE A 115 -0.84 7.28 -1.17
CA ILE A 115 -0.57 5.91 -0.74
C ILE A 115 -0.27 5.07 -1.98
N VAL A 116 0.91 4.48 -2.03
CA VAL A 116 1.37 3.71 -3.19
C VAL A 116 1.31 2.22 -2.88
N ASP A 117 0.45 1.49 -3.61
CA ASP A 117 0.42 0.02 -3.59
C ASP A 117 1.42 -0.52 -4.62
N THR A 118 2.34 -1.39 -4.20
CA THR A 118 3.44 -1.86 -5.04
C THR A 118 3.31 -3.34 -5.42
N HIS A 119 3.92 -3.70 -6.53
CA HIS A 119 4.11 -5.11 -6.88
C HIS A 119 5.07 -5.79 -5.89
N PRO A 120 4.86 -7.07 -5.50
CA PRO A 120 5.78 -7.77 -4.61
C PRO A 120 7.16 -7.97 -5.24
N GLY A 121 8.19 -7.89 -4.40
CA GLY A 121 9.59 -8.04 -4.80
C GLY A 121 10.22 -6.77 -5.35
N ALA A 122 11.53 -6.86 -5.61
CA ALA A 122 12.31 -5.74 -6.14
C ALA A 122 11.96 -5.48 -7.61
N ASN A 123 11.66 -4.24 -7.94
CA ASN A 123 11.45 -3.76 -9.29
C ASN A 123 11.61 -2.24 -9.34
N PRO A 124 11.96 -1.65 -10.51
CA PRO A 124 12.26 -0.22 -10.61
C PRO A 124 11.13 0.70 -10.15
N LEU A 125 9.86 0.34 -10.38
CA LEU A 125 8.72 1.17 -9.97
C LEU A 125 8.60 1.20 -8.43
N THR A 126 8.76 0.05 -7.77
CA THR A 126 8.76 -0.05 -6.30
C THR A 126 9.97 0.69 -5.72
N ASP A 127 11.17 0.46 -6.26
CA ASP A 127 12.40 1.08 -5.77
C ASP A 127 12.35 2.61 -5.89
N GLY A 128 11.83 3.12 -7.02
CA GLY A 128 11.61 4.55 -7.22
C GLY A 128 10.61 5.14 -6.24
N ALA A 129 9.47 4.48 -6.02
CA ALA A 129 8.49 4.94 -5.05
C ALA A 129 9.05 4.95 -3.63
N MET A 130 9.80 3.91 -3.24
CA MET A 130 10.40 3.82 -1.90
C MET A 130 11.49 4.87 -1.65
N SER A 131 12.25 5.25 -2.69
CA SER A 131 13.35 6.21 -2.54
C SER A 131 12.89 7.62 -2.12
N ILE A 132 11.62 7.94 -2.34
CA ILE A 132 11.03 9.26 -2.02
C ILE A 132 9.93 9.16 -0.96
N ALA A 133 9.76 7.99 -0.34
CA ALA A 133 8.71 7.77 0.65
C ALA A 133 9.00 8.52 1.96
N ASP A 134 7.99 9.22 2.48
CA ASP A 134 8.01 9.72 3.87
C ASP A 134 7.92 8.56 4.86
N LEU A 135 7.27 7.45 4.45
CA LEU A 135 7.16 6.21 5.23
C LEU A 135 6.92 5.01 4.32
N VAL A 136 7.59 3.90 4.61
CA VAL A 136 7.33 2.60 3.97
C VAL A 136 6.63 1.68 4.97
N VAL A 137 5.37 1.35 4.71
CA VAL A 137 4.60 0.39 5.50
C VAL A 137 4.88 -1.02 4.98
N VAL A 138 5.39 -1.88 5.84
CA VAL A 138 5.76 -3.26 5.51
C VAL A 138 4.80 -4.23 6.19
N PRO A 139 3.83 -4.83 5.48
CA PRO A 139 2.97 -5.87 6.02
C PRO A 139 3.78 -7.12 6.41
N VAL A 140 3.63 -7.56 7.67
CA VAL A 140 4.36 -8.71 8.22
C VAL A 140 3.38 -9.77 8.68
N VAL A 141 3.41 -10.95 8.08
CA VAL A 141 2.67 -12.11 8.56
C VAL A 141 3.54 -12.89 9.55
N LEU A 142 2.95 -13.27 10.70
CA LEU A 142 3.65 -13.98 11.77
C LEU A 142 3.76 -15.48 11.44
N GLY A 143 4.59 -15.82 10.47
CA GLY A 143 4.93 -17.17 10.07
C GLY A 143 6.43 -17.32 9.83
N GLU A 144 6.98 -18.54 9.97
CA GLU A 144 8.42 -18.78 9.87
C GLU A 144 8.99 -18.30 8.52
N ARG A 145 8.36 -18.73 7.42
CA ARG A 145 8.79 -18.37 6.05
C ARG A 145 8.65 -16.89 5.73
N GLU A 146 7.64 -16.25 6.32
CA GLU A 146 7.37 -14.82 6.14
C GLU A 146 8.37 -13.98 6.91
N LEU A 147 8.74 -14.40 8.12
CA LEU A 147 9.77 -13.76 8.93
C LEU A 147 11.18 -13.96 8.35
N ASP A 148 11.48 -15.12 7.71
CA ASP A 148 12.72 -15.32 6.95
C ASP A 148 12.81 -14.34 5.78
N ALA A 149 11.71 -14.15 5.05
CA ALA A 149 11.66 -13.19 3.95
C ALA A 149 11.76 -11.74 4.41
N LEU A 150 11.17 -11.41 5.58
CA LEU A 150 11.31 -10.11 6.22
C LEU A 150 12.77 -9.82 6.56
N GLU A 151 13.47 -10.79 7.14
CA GLU A 151 14.89 -10.63 7.53
C GLU A 151 15.76 -10.27 6.34
N GLY A 152 15.61 -10.98 5.20
CA GLY A 152 16.30 -10.63 3.96
C GLY A 152 15.95 -9.23 3.45
N MET A 153 14.65 -8.89 3.46
CA MET A 153 14.19 -7.59 2.99
C MET A 153 14.69 -6.42 3.87
N LEU A 154 14.74 -6.59 5.20
CA LEU A 154 15.21 -5.54 6.10
C LEU A 154 16.69 -5.20 5.89
N ALA A 155 17.50 -6.16 5.45
CA ALA A 155 18.89 -5.90 5.07
C ALA A 155 18.97 -4.95 3.86
N ASP A 156 18.08 -5.14 2.87
CA ASP A 156 18.03 -4.30 1.66
C ASP A 156 17.36 -2.94 1.93
N PHE A 157 16.42 -2.90 2.87
CA PHE A 157 15.56 -1.73 3.13
C PHE A 157 15.99 -0.89 4.34
N ALA A 158 17.12 -1.20 4.97
CA ALA A 158 17.58 -0.54 6.20
C ALA A 158 17.69 1.00 6.09
N ALA A 159 17.86 1.55 4.89
CA ALA A 159 17.98 2.98 4.65
C ALA A 159 16.62 3.72 4.56
N TYR A 160 15.50 3.00 4.49
CA TYR A 160 14.17 3.60 4.34
C TYR A 160 13.49 3.81 5.71
N PRO A 161 12.60 4.81 5.82
CA PRO A 161 11.78 5.00 7.02
C PRO A 161 10.68 3.93 7.09
N LEU A 162 10.93 2.83 7.80
CA LEU A 162 10.02 1.68 7.84
C LEU A 162 9.04 1.75 9.01
N LEU A 163 7.81 1.28 8.77
CA LEU A 163 6.81 0.89 9.77
C LEU A 163 6.40 -0.56 9.52
N LEU A 164 6.79 -1.48 10.39
CA LEU A 164 6.39 -2.89 10.29
C LEU A 164 4.94 -3.03 10.74
N ALA A 165 4.06 -3.51 9.87
CA ALA A 165 2.63 -3.66 10.14
C ALA A 165 2.27 -5.15 10.26
N PRO A 166 2.17 -5.73 11.47
CA PRO A 166 1.73 -7.11 11.63
C PRO A 166 0.36 -7.30 11.00
N SER A 167 0.26 -8.22 10.04
CA SER A 167 -0.94 -8.45 9.24
C SER A 167 -1.36 -9.92 9.29
N LYS A 168 -2.66 -10.16 9.10
CA LYS A 168 -3.24 -11.51 9.18
C LYS A 168 -2.87 -12.23 10.49
N VAL A 169 -2.82 -11.47 11.57
CA VAL A 169 -2.43 -12.01 12.88
C VAL A 169 -3.53 -12.97 13.35
N PRO A 170 -3.20 -14.24 13.64
CA PRO A 170 -4.17 -15.18 14.15
C PRO A 170 -4.64 -14.80 15.56
N SER A 171 -5.81 -15.28 15.98
CA SER A 171 -6.36 -14.99 17.32
C SER A 171 -5.44 -15.42 18.47
N THR A 172 -4.57 -16.37 18.22
CA THR A 172 -3.56 -16.85 19.16
C THR A 172 -2.20 -16.93 18.46
N PRO A 173 -1.49 -15.80 18.35
CA PRO A 173 -0.18 -15.79 17.73
C PRO A 173 0.84 -16.53 18.60
N THR A 174 1.77 -17.23 17.98
CA THR A 174 2.84 -17.94 18.68
C THR A 174 3.82 -16.94 19.28
N ARG A 175 4.10 -17.05 20.58
CA ARG A 175 5.04 -16.18 21.29
C ARG A 175 6.41 -16.10 20.59
N ARG A 176 6.91 -17.24 20.12
CA ARG A 176 8.16 -17.31 19.34
C ARG A 176 8.18 -16.37 18.13
N HIS A 177 7.06 -16.26 17.38
CA HIS A 177 6.99 -15.38 16.21
C HIS A 177 6.93 -13.91 16.60
N ILE A 178 6.25 -13.59 17.70
CA ILE A 178 6.23 -12.23 18.26
C ILE A 178 7.66 -11.81 18.65
N ASP A 179 8.32 -12.62 19.47
CA ASP A 179 9.69 -12.34 19.93
C ASP A 179 10.69 -12.26 18.76
N ARG A 180 10.45 -13.03 17.68
CA ARG A 180 11.26 -12.94 16.46
C ARG A 180 11.02 -11.63 15.72
N LEU A 181 9.76 -11.22 15.55
CA LEU A 181 9.44 -9.93 14.93
C LEU A 181 10.07 -8.77 15.72
N GLU A 182 9.96 -8.77 17.04
CA GLU A 182 10.57 -7.74 17.91
C GLU A 182 12.09 -7.65 17.71
N ARG A 183 12.78 -8.79 17.60
CA ARG A 183 14.22 -8.80 17.30
C ARG A 183 14.54 -8.29 15.89
N LEU A 184 13.78 -8.71 14.88
CA LEU A 184 13.98 -8.28 13.49
C LEU A 184 13.67 -6.80 13.30
N ALA A 185 12.74 -6.25 14.08
CA ALA A 185 12.41 -4.84 14.04
C ALA A 185 13.62 -3.94 14.31
N ASN A 186 14.54 -4.37 15.19
CA ASN A 186 15.84 -3.72 15.41
C ASN A 186 15.77 -2.17 15.49
N GLY A 187 14.78 -1.65 16.21
CA GLY A 187 14.55 -0.21 16.35
C GLY A 187 13.56 0.40 15.34
N HIS A 188 13.21 -0.30 14.27
CA HIS A 188 12.09 0.13 13.42
C HIS A 188 10.76 0.06 14.18
N PRO A 189 9.87 1.04 14.04
CA PRO A 189 8.58 1.00 14.69
C PRO A 189 7.73 -0.19 14.22
N VAL A 190 7.04 -0.81 15.15
CA VAL A 190 6.04 -1.86 14.89
C VAL A 190 4.66 -1.26 15.15
N GLY A 191 3.83 -1.24 14.12
CA GLY A 191 2.47 -0.72 14.15
C GLY A 191 1.49 -1.68 14.85
N PRO A 192 0.25 -1.23 15.05
CA PRO A 192 -0.81 -2.07 15.58
C PRO A 192 -1.11 -3.26 14.65
N PRO A 193 -1.45 -4.43 15.22
CA PRO A 193 -1.71 -5.62 14.43
C PRO A 193 -3.06 -5.55 13.71
N ILE A 194 -3.11 -6.06 12.48
CA ILE A 194 -4.34 -6.35 11.74
C ILE A 194 -4.62 -7.84 11.85
N SER A 195 -5.74 -8.21 12.44
CA SER A 195 -6.15 -9.60 12.64
C SER A 195 -6.42 -10.34 11.33
N GLU A 196 -6.36 -11.68 11.36
CA GLU A 196 -6.77 -12.50 10.24
C GLU A 196 -8.31 -12.49 10.10
N HIS A 197 -8.81 -11.74 9.15
CA HIS A 197 -10.23 -11.69 8.79
C HIS A 197 -10.52 -12.57 7.58
N ARG A 198 -10.88 -13.84 7.78
CA ARG A 198 -11.12 -14.83 6.70
C ARG A 198 -12.21 -14.41 5.70
N TRP A 199 -13.11 -13.52 6.09
CA TRP A 199 -14.16 -12.98 5.22
C TRP A 199 -13.66 -11.85 4.31
N LEU A 200 -12.60 -11.14 4.71
CA LEU A 200 -12.11 -9.94 4.02
C LEU A 200 -11.73 -10.18 2.55
N PRO A 201 -11.00 -11.26 2.19
CA PRO A 201 -10.71 -11.57 0.78
C PRO A 201 -11.95 -11.90 -0.05
N ARG A 202 -13.06 -12.29 0.60
CA ARG A 202 -14.32 -12.70 -0.04
C ARG A 202 -15.37 -11.59 -0.08
N ARG A 203 -15.02 -10.38 0.38
CA ARG A 203 -15.98 -9.27 0.43
C ARG A 203 -16.45 -8.89 -0.97
N LEU A 204 -17.78 -8.79 -1.14
CA LEU A 204 -18.39 -8.37 -2.39
C LEU A 204 -18.47 -6.83 -2.51
N ARG A 205 -18.57 -6.14 -1.37
CA ARG A 205 -18.62 -4.67 -1.32
C ARG A 205 -17.22 -4.09 -1.51
N ARG A 206 -17.11 -3.18 -2.45
CA ARG A 206 -15.85 -2.47 -2.75
C ARG A 206 -15.63 -1.21 -1.91
N ALA A 207 -16.61 -0.81 -1.10
CA ALA A 207 -16.46 0.29 -0.16
C ALA A 207 -15.35 -0.01 0.84
N ALA A 208 -14.51 0.97 1.16
CA ALA A 208 -13.52 0.82 2.22
C ALA A 208 -14.23 0.53 3.56
N LEU A 209 -13.62 -0.23 4.44
CA LEU A 209 -14.24 -0.68 5.69
C LEU A 209 -14.64 0.49 6.57
N THR A 210 -13.78 1.49 6.66
CA THR A 210 -13.97 2.71 7.46
C THR A 210 -15.03 3.65 6.88
N LEU A 211 -15.31 3.56 5.57
CA LEU A 211 -16.29 4.39 4.86
C LEU A 211 -17.62 3.69 4.61
N GLN A 212 -17.80 2.45 5.10
CA GLN A 212 -19.05 1.72 4.88
C GLN A 212 -20.21 2.33 5.71
N PRO A 213 -21.35 2.63 5.07
CA PRO A 213 -22.54 3.01 5.82
C PRO A 213 -23.11 1.80 6.57
N ASN A 214 -23.45 1.99 7.84
CA ASN A 214 -24.07 0.95 8.71
C ASN A 214 -23.27 -0.38 8.72
N PRO A 215 -21.98 -0.37 9.10
CA PRO A 215 -21.15 -1.57 9.09
C PRO A 215 -21.60 -2.56 10.17
N GLY A 216 -21.62 -3.85 9.85
CA GLY A 216 -21.81 -4.94 10.82
C GLY A 216 -20.64 -5.03 11.81
N ARG A 217 -20.82 -5.82 12.90
CA ARG A 217 -19.82 -5.93 13.98
C ARG A 217 -18.42 -6.29 13.48
N ASN A 218 -18.29 -7.27 12.59
CA ASN A 218 -16.98 -7.70 12.08
C ASN A 218 -16.30 -6.63 11.22
N VAL A 219 -17.09 -5.87 10.45
CA VAL A 219 -16.58 -4.75 9.65
C VAL A 219 -16.11 -3.62 10.56
N ARG A 220 -16.87 -3.29 11.62
CA ARG A 220 -16.44 -2.27 12.60
C ARG A 220 -15.15 -2.64 13.30
N HIS A 221 -15.00 -3.92 13.68
CA HIS A 221 -13.78 -4.40 14.32
C HIS A 221 -12.56 -4.25 13.38
N ALA A 222 -12.66 -4.76 12.16
CA ALA A 222 -11.59 -4.61 11.18
C ALA A 222 -11.31 -3.13 10.84
N ALA A 223 -12.36 -2.30 10.67
CA ALA A 223 -12.20 -0.88 10.42
C ALA A 223 -11.42 -0.17 11.54
N GLU A 224 -11.65 -0.56 12.80
CA GLU A 224 -10.93 0.01 13.94
C GLU A 224 -9.44 -0.33 13.91
N GLU A 225 -9.07 -1.55 13.53
CA GLU A 225 -7.66 -1.94 13.36
C GLU A 225 -6.97 -1.09 12.28
N PHE A 226 -7.65 -0.82 11.15
CA PHE A 226 -7.11 0.04 10.11
C PHE A 226 -7.03 1.52 10.53
N ARG A 227 -7.96 2.03 11.36
CA ARG A 227 -7.84 3.38 11.95
C ARG A 227 -6.62 3.49 12.84
N GLN A 228 -6.37 2.48 13.67
CA GLN A 228 -5.19 2.46 14.53
C GLN A 228 -3.90 2.44 13.70
N LEU A 229 -3.86 1.66 12.62
CA LEU A 229 -2.72 1.66 11.72
C LEU A 229 -2.55 3.02 11.03
N ALA A 230 -3.63 3.65 10.57
CA ALA A 230 -3.61 4.97 9.97
C ALA A 230 -3.07 6.04 10.95
N ALA A 231 -3.53 6.03 12.19
CA ALA A 231 -3.01 6.91 13.23
C ALA A 231 -1.50 6.69 13.49
N SER A 232 -1.03 5.43 13.40
CA SER A 232 0.40 5.14 13.47
C SER A 232 1.17 5.70 12.28
N VAL A 233 0.61 5.61 11.07
CA VAL A 233 1.20 6.21 9.85
C VAL A 233 1.28 7.73 9.99
N GLU A 234 0.21 8.41 10.38
CA GLU A 234 0.21 9.88 10.62
C GLU A 234 1.30 10.30 11.59
N LYS A 235 1.41 9.60 12.72
CA LYS A 235 2.42 9.86 13.75
C LYS A 235 3.86 9.78 13.21
N HIS A 236 4.13 8.84 12.30
CA HIS A 236 5.49 8.62 11.77
C HIS A 236 5.78 9.45 10.52
N CYS A 237 4.76 10.07 9.91
CA CYS A 237 4.91 11.04 8.83
C CYS A 237 4.90 12.52 9.29
N ALA A 238 4.72 12.77 10.60
CA ALA A 238 4.59 14.11 11.17
C ALA A 238 5.90 14.95 11.09
#